data_9d7510de25bd44b44bad26cde5f850ad
#
_entry.id   9d7510de25bd44b44bad26cde5f850ad
#
_cell.length_a   1.000
_cell.length_b   1.000
_cell.length_c   1.000
_cell.angle_alpha   90.00
_cell.angle_beta   90.00
_cell.angle_gamma   90.00
#
_symmetry.space_group_name_H-M   'P 1'
#
loop_
_entity.id
_entity.type
_entity.pdbx_description
1 polymer ?
#
loop_
_entity_poly.entity_id
_entity_poly.type
_entity_poly.pdbx_seq_one_letter_code
_entity_poly.pdbx_strand_id
1 'polypeptide(L)'
;NEAFYIPVGHKETTELKKKDVLKKLKPILEDPSIKKVGQNIKYDFIILKNHGIELSSVEDTMLLSYTLDAGNNRHNMDTLSELHLGHKTISYKDLVGTGKKQLNFSEVDLKSATEYAAEDADITFRLYEVLSERVSEEKLERVYEEFEKPMIRVLSKLETSGIKVDDTYLKKLSKKFEERLITIEREIYKISGKKFNIGSPKQLGEIIYNDLK
;
A
#
# COMPACT_ATOMS: atom_id res chain seq x y z
N ASN A 1 15.50 21.51 7.02
CA ASN A 1 14.23 20.85 7.29
C ASN A 1 14.45 19.81 8.37
N GLU A 2 13.43 19.55 9.20
CA GLU A 2 13.45 18.55 10.25
C GLU A 2 12.28 17.60 10.04
N ALA A 3 12.48 16.30 10.28
CA ALA A 3 11.45 15.29 10.22
C ALA A 3 11.27 14.64 11.60
N PHE A 4 10.04 14.31 11.97
CA PHE A 4 9.71 13.79 13.29
C PHE A 4 8.83 12.55 13.18
N TYR A 5 9.12 11.56 14.02
CA TYR A 5 8.25 10.42 14.23
C TYR A 5 7.49 10.56 15.54
N ILE A 6 6.17 10.33 15.53
CA ILE A 6 5.32 10.39 16.74
C ILE A 6 4.83 8.98 17.07
N PRO A 7 5.47 8.26 18.01
CA PRO A 7 5.16 6.86 18.30
C PRO A 7 3.88 6.71 19.15
N VAL A 8 2.72 6.66 18.52
CA VAL A 8 1.42 6.53 19.20
C VAL A 8 0.93 5.10 19.42
N GLY A 9 1.66 4.12 18.94
CA GLY A 9 1.29 2.70 19.04
C GLY A 9 2.46 1.74 19.19
N HIS A 10 3.64 2.27 19.47
CA HIS A 10 4.86 1.50 19.65
C HIS A 10 4.87 0.77 20.98
N LYS A 11 5.35 -0.48 21.02
CA LYS A 11 5.37 -1.30 22.25
C LYS A 11 6.35 -0.78 23.29
N GLU A 12 7.42 -0.14 22.86
CA GLU A 12 8.46 0.40 23.75
C GLU A 12 8.08 1.72 24.43
N THR A 13 7.04 2.41 23.95
CA THR A 13 6.64 3.71 24.50
C THR A 13 5.17 3.72 24.86
N THR A 14 4.87 4.04 26.13
CA THR A 14 3.51 4.19 26.65
C THR A 14 3.14 5.64 26.96
N GLU A 15 4.07 6.59 26.76
CA GLU A 15 3.92 7.97 27.23
C GLU A 15 2.97 8.81 26.37
N LEU A 16 2.94 8.59 25.05
CA LEU A 16 2.09 9.33 24.13
C LEU A 16 0.75 8.62 23.92
N LYS A 17 -0.29 9.17 24.49
CA LYS A 17 -1.65 8.68 24.24
C LYS A 17 -2.13 9.13 22.86
N LYS A 18 -2.43 8.17 21.99
CA LYS A 18 -2.93 8.43 20.63
C LYS A 18 -4.04 9.50 20.59
N LYS A 19 -4.99 9.45 21.52
CA LYS A 19 -6.09 10.42 21.59
C LYS A 19 -5.61 11.85 21.78
N ASP A 20 -4.60 12.06 22.63
CA ASP A 20 -4.09 13.39 22.93
C ASP A 20 -3.26 13.94 21.78
N VAL A 21 -2.48 13.08 21.13
CA VAL A 21 -1.73 13.44 19.90
C VAL A 21 -2.70 13.83 18.77
N LEU A 22 -3.69 12.99 18.48
CA LEU A 22 -4.68 13.29 17.44
C LEU A 22 -5.46 14.56 17.73
N LYS A 23 -5.82 14.83 19.00
CA LYS A 23 -6.48 16.09 19.40
C LYS A 23 -5.62 17.31 19.09
N LYS A 24 -4.28 17.23 19.28
CA LYS A 24 -3.35 18.33 18.98
C LYS A 24 -3.11 18.50 17.47
N LEU A 25 -3.07 17.40 16.73
CA LEU A 25 -2.85 17.43 15.28
C LEU A 25 -4.09 17.81 14.49
N LYS A 26 -5.29 17.51 14.99
CA LYS A 26 -6.55 17.74 14.30
C LYS A 26 -6.70 19.16 13.73
N PRO A 27 -6.45 20.24 14.47
CA PRO A 27 -6.59 21.60 13.92
C PRO A 27 -5.68 21.86 12.72
N ILE A 28 -4.46 21.30 12.71
CA ILE A 28 -3.49 21.42 11.61
C ILE A 28 -3.92 20.59 10.41
N LEU A 29 -4.37 19.36 10.65
CA LEU A 29 -4.77 18.42 9.60
C LEU A 29 -6.05 18.85 8.87
N GLU A 30 -6.97 19.52 9.57
CA GLU A 30 -8.23 20.02 9.03
C GLU A 30 -8.15 21.45 8.46
N ASP A 31 -7.05 22.18 8.71
CA ASP A 31 -6.88 23.55 8.22
C ASP A 31 -6.64 23.58 6.70
N PRO A 32 -7.54 24.21 5.90
CA PRO A 32 -7.37 24.28 4.45
C PRO A 32 -6.22 25.18 4.00
N SER A 33 -5.73 26.06 4.87
CA SER A 33 -4.58 26.94 4.57
C SER A 33 -3.23 26.21 4.68
N ILE A 34 -3.20 25.05 5.36
CA ILE A 34 -2.01 24.24 5.53
C ILE A 34 -2.07 23.07 4.55
N LYS A 35 -1.13 23.00 3.62
CA LYS A 35 -0.99 21.91 2.67
C LYS A 35 -0.45 20.65 3.36
N LYS A 36 -1.10 19.53 3.16
CA LYS A 36 -0.65 18.19 3.62
C LYS A 36 -0.19 17.39 2.43
N VAL A 37 1.07 16.99 2.44
CA VAL A 37 1.70 16.20 1.38
C VAL A 37 1.85 14.77 1.87
N GLY A 38 1.47 13.80 1.05
CA GLY A 38 1.63 12.38 1.33
C GLY A 38 1.99 11.57 0.09
N GLN A 39 2.40 10.35 0.32
CA GLN A 39 2.61 9.33 -0.71
C GLN A 39 1.47 8.31 -0.61
N ASN A 40 0.59 8.20 -1.61
CA ASN A 40 -0.66 7.45 -1.53
C ASN A 40 -1.55 7.92 -0.35
N ILE A 41 -1.71 9.23 -0.27
CA ILE A 41 -2.37 9.93 0.86
C ILE A 41 -3.83 9.48 1.07
N LYS A 42 -4.44 8.80 0.09
CA LYS A 42 -5.75 8.16 0.24
C LYS A 42 -5.79 7.21 1.43
N TYR A 43 -4.71 6.47 1.68
CA TYR A 43 -4.60 5.58 2.83
C TYR A 43 -4.66 6.37 4.15
N ASP A 44 -3.88 7.42 4.26
CA ASP A 44 -3.87 8.31 5.44
C ASP A 44 -5.22 9.00 5.64
N PHE A 45 -5.83 9.43 4.54
CA PHE A 45 -7.17 10.04 4.53
C PHE A 45 -8.21 9.11 5.17
N ILE A 46 -8.22 7.84 4.81
CA ILE A 46 -9.15 6.83 5.36
C ILE A 46 -8.85 6.58 6.85
N ILE A 47 -7.57 6.40 7.21
CA ILE A 47 -7.17 6.14 8.60
C ILE A 47 -7.55 7.32 9.51
N LEU A 48 -7.22 8.54 9.11
CA LEU A 48 -7.53 9.74 9.90
C LEU A 48 -9.03 9.97 10.01
N LYS A 49 -9.80 9.72 8.95
CA LYS A 49 -11.26 9.79 8.96
C LYS A 49 -11.87 8.81 9.97
N ASN A 50 -11.33 7.60 10.09
CA ASN A 50 -11.77 6.62 11.08
C ASN A 50 -11.50 7.09 12.53
N HIS A 51 -10.64 8.08 12.71
CA HIS A 51 -10.37 8.75 13.98
C HIS A 51 -11.08 10.11 14.12
N GLY A 52 -12.02 10.44 13.23
CA GLY A 52 -12.80 11.68 13.26
C GLY A 52 -12.00 12.93 12.84
N ILE A 53 -10.99 12.76 11.97
CA ILE A 53 -10.21 13.86 11.38
C ILE A 53 -10.44 13.85 9.88
N GLU A 54 -10.87 14.99 9.33
CA GLU A 54 -11.03 15.20 7.90
C GLU A 54 -9.84 15.98 7.32
N LEU A 55 -8.97 15.29 6.61
CA LEU A 55 -7.86 15.94 5.91
C LEU A 55 -8.38 16.94 4.87
N SER A 56 -7.79 18.13 4.88
CA SER A 56 -8.04 19.18 3.88
C SER A 56 -6.73 19.58 3.20
N SER A 57 -6.82 20.20 2.02
CA SER A 57 -5.64 20.71 1.26
C SER A 57 -4.55 19.63 1.10
N VAL A 58 -4.89 18.50 0.50
CA VAL A 58 -3.99 17.36 0.30
C VAL A 58 -3.30 17.39 -1.04
N GLU A 59 -2.05 16.93 -1.07
CA GLU A 59 -1.25 16.63 -2.26
C GLU A 59 -0.72 15.20 -2.18
N ASP A 60 -0.60 14.53 -3.32
CA ASP A 60 -0.17 13.13 -3.40
C ASP A 60 0.97 12.95 -4.40
N THR A 61 2.14 12.60 -3.92
CA THR A 61 3.34 12.40 -4.76
C THR A 61 3.20 11.20 -5.71
N MET A 62 2.44 10.17 -5.31
CA MET A 62 2.14 9.05 -6.19
C MET A 62 1.27 9.48 -7.38
N LEU A 63 0.26 10.32 -7.15
CA LEU A 63 -0.61 10.83 -8.22
C LEU A 63 0.08 11.87 -9.09
N LEU A 64 0.95 12.73 -8.54
CA LEU A 64 1.79 13.61 -9.33
C LEU A 64 2.67 12.82 -10.30
N SER A 65 3.35 11.78 -9.80
CA SER A 65 4.13 10.88 -10.65
C SER A 65 3.29 10.14 -11.67
N TYR A 66 2.09 9.69 -11.30
CA TYR A 66 1.17 9.03 -12.23
C TYR A 66 0.70 9.99 -13.35
N THR A 67 0.42 11.24 -13.00
CA THR A 67 0.05 12.29 -13.98
C THR A 67 1.15 12.53 -15.01
N LEU A 68 2.42 12.50 -14.58
CA LEU A 68 3.58 12.72 -15.44
C LEU A 68 3.90 11.50 -16.32
N ASP A 69 3.94 10.33 -15.73
CA ASP A 69 4.61 9.16 -16.29
C ASP A 69 3.76 7.87 -16.19
N ALA A 70 2.44 7.96 -16.38
CA ALA A 70 1.54 6.80 -16.30
C ALA A 70 2.05 5.62 -17.14
N GLY A 71 2.29 4.47 -16.51
CA GLY A 71 2.71 3.24 -17.17
C GLY A 71 4.20 3.08 -17.45
N ASN A 72 5.02 4.10 -17.26
CA ASN A 72 6.46 4.05 -17.52
C ASN A 72 7.27 3.46 -16.36
N ASN A 73 6.83 3.67 -15.13
CA ASN A 73 7.49 3.19 -13.93
C ASN A 73 6.50 2.79 -12.83
N ARG A 74 7.02 2.27 -11.73
CA ARG A 74 6.24 2.10 -10.51
C ARG A 74 6.21 3.41 -9.75
N HIS A 75 5.03 3.79 -9.26
CA HIS A 75 4.82 5.04 -8.53
C HIS A 75 4.94 4.88 -7.00
N ASN A 76 5.64 3.83 -6.54
CA ASN A 76 5.98 3.67 -5.13
C ASN A 76 7.18 4.55 -4.74
N MET A 77 7.25 4.95 -3.49
CA MET A 77 8.23 5.90 -2.98
C MET A 77 9.68 5.48 -3.26
N ASP A 78 10.03 4.20 -3.05
CA ASP A 78 11.39 3.70 -3.29
C ASP A 78 11.84 3.96 -4.73
N THR A 79 10.99 3.59 -5.72
CA THR A 79 11.28 3.82 -7.14
C THR A 79 11.37 5.30 -7.46
N LEU A 80 10.46 6.12 -6.94
CA LEU A 80 10.45 7.56 -7.20
C LEU A 80 11.65 8.26 -6.57
N SER A 81 12.05 7.87 -5.37
CA SER A 81 13.23 8.39 -4.68
C SER A 81 14.51 8.09 -5.46
N GLU A 82 14.66 6.87 -5.94
CA GLU A 82 15.80 6.47 -6.75
C GLU A 82 15.85 7.22 -8.08
N LEU A 83 14.70 7.36 -8.76
CA LEU A 83 14.56 7.98 -10.07
C LEU A 83 14.76 9.51 -10.03
N HIS A 84 14.15 10.19 -9.08
CA HIS A 84 14.09 11.66 -9.06
C HIS A 84 15.07 12.31 -8.08
N LEU A 85 15.48 11.60 -7.03
CA LEU A 85 16.36 12.13 -5.99
C LEU A 85 17.74 11.43 -5.96
N GLY A 86 17.92 10.32 -6.70
CA GLY A 86 19.13 9.50 -6.63
C GLY A 86 19.36 8.90 -5.24
N HIS A 87 18.30 8.79 -4.41
CA HIS A 87 18.37 8.33 -3.04
C HIS A 87 17.70 6.95 -2.90
N LYS A 88 18.42 6.02 -2.28
CA LYS A 88 17.92 4.68 -1.95
C LYS A 88 17.35 4.70 -0.53
N THR A 89 16.03 4.50 -0.41
CA THR A 89 15.31 4.49 0.85
C THR A 89 15.57 3.24 1.69
N ILE A 90 15.31 3.32 2.98
CA ILE A 90 15.27 2.16 3.88
C ILE A 90 14.07 1.30 3.49
N SER A 91 14.32 0.02 3.14
CA SER A 91 13.24 -0.87 2.74
C SER A 91 12.40 -1.30 3.96
N TYR A 92 11.07 -1.20 3.85
CA TYR A 92 10.18 -1.73 4.89
C TYR A 92 10.43 -3.21 5.22
N LYS A 93 10.78 -4.01 4.21
CA LYS A 93 11.10 -5.43 4.39
C LYS A 93 12.37 -5.66 5.21
N ASP A 94 13.36 -4.79 5.03
CA ASP A 94 14.60 -4.89 5.81
C ASP A 94 14.36 -4.50 7.27
N LEU A 95 13.41 -3.59 7.51
CA LEU A 95 13.03 -3.14 8.84
C LEU A 95 12.22 -4.19 9.62
N VAL A 96 11.19 -4.77 9.01
CA VAL A 96 10.27 -5.70 9.70
C VAL A 96 10.56 -7.16 9.44
N GLY A 97 11.45 -7.48 8.49
CA GLY A 97 11.70 -8.84 8.04
C GLY A 97 10.62 -9.39 7.12
N THR A 98 10.71 -10.68 6.79
CA THR A 98 9.78 -11.37 5.87
C THR A 98 9.34 -12.74 6.39
N GLY A 99 8.21 -13.24 5.88
CA GLY A 99 7.71 -14.57 6.17
C GLY A 99 7.11 -14.71 7.59
N LYS A 100 7.21 -15.92 8.16
CA LYS A 100 6.58 -16.24 9.46
C LYS A 100 7.15 -15.48 10.67
N LYS A 101 8.32 -14.87 10.52
CA LYS A 101 9.00 -14.09 11.58
C LYS A 101 8.90 -12.58 11.36
N GLN A 102 8.06 -12.14 10.42
CA GLN A 102 7.84 -10.72 10.17
C GLN A 102 7.25 -10.04 11.41
N LEU A 103 7.89 -8.96 11.85
CA LEU A 103 7.44 -8.12 12.95
C LEU A 103 6.31 -7.19 12.51
N ASN A 104 5.46 -6.81 13.45
CA ASN A 104 4.64 -5.63 13.27
C ASN A 104 5.51 -4.37 13.44
N PHE A 105 5.19 -3.29 12.75
CA PHE A 105 5.94 -2.02 12.87
C PHE A 105 6.04 -1.53 14.33
N SER A 106 5.01 -1.76 15.13
CA SER A 106 4.99 -1.43 16.58
C SER A 106 6.00 -2.22 17.42
N GLU A 107 6.59 -3.27 16.88
CA GLU A 107 7.58 -4.16 17.53
C GLU A 107 9.02 -3.87 17.08
N VAL A 108 9.19 -3.02 16.08
CA VAL A 108 10.51 -2.55 15.62
C VAL A 108 11.10 -1.67 16.72
N ASP A 109 12.42 -1.69 16.92
CA ASP A 109 13.05 -0.78 17.87
C ASP A 109 12.80 0.68 17.51
N LEU A 110 12.63 1.52 18.52
CA LEU A 110 12.17 2.90 18.33
C LEU A 110 13.13 3.74 17.47
N LYS A 111 14.43 3.47 17.57
CA LYS A 111 15.43 4.21 16.79
C LYS A 111 15.28 3.92 15.30
N SER A 112 15.26 2.64 14.91
CA SER A 112 15.08 2.22 13.53
C SER A 112 13.72 2.64 12.95
N ALA A 113 12.66 2.56 13.75
CA ALA A 113 11.34 3.04 13.38
C ALA A 113 11.32 4.56 13.15
N THR A 114 12.07 5.32 13.97
CA THR A 114 12.18 6.78 13.81
C THR A 114 12.97 7.14 12.55
N GLU A 115 14.10 6.47 12.29
CA GLU A 115 14.91 6.70 11.10
C GLU A 115 14.08 6.43 9.83
N TYR A 116 13.39 5.30 9.78
CA TYR A 116 12.51 4.94 8.67
C TYR A 116 11.38 5.96 8.46
N ALA A 117 10.60 6.25 9.49
CA ALA A 117 9.44 7.14 9.36
C ALA A 117 9.82 8.61 9.09
N ALA A 118 10.96 9.06 9.59
CA ALA A 118 11.48 10.39 9.31
C ALA A 118 12.01 10.48 7.87
N GLU A 119 12.69 9.43 7.36
CA GLU A 119 13.09 9.34 5.97
C GLU A 119 11.86 9.37 5.04
N ASP A 120 10.82 8.58 5.33
CA ASP A 120 9.59 8.56 4.54
C ASP A 120 8.97 9.97 4.41
N ALA A 121 8.95 10.73 5.50
CA ALA A 121 8.42 12.10 5.50
C ALA A 121 9.31 13.07 4.70
N ASP A 122 10.63 13.01 4.86
CA ASP A 122 11.59 13.86 4.12
C ASP A 122 11.54 13.56 2.63
N ILE A 123 11.60 12.29 2.24
CA ILE A 123 11.56 11.86 0.83
C ILE A 123 10.22 12.26 0.19
N THR A 124 9.09 12.05 0.88
CA THR A 124 7.78 12.48 0.37
C THR A 124 7.75 13.98 0.09
N PHE A 125 8.27 14.79 0.98
CA PHE A 125 8.30 16.24 0.79
C PHE A 125 9.21 16.64 -0.38
N ARG A 126 10.41 16.10 -0.47
CA ARG A 126 11.34 16.36 -1.59
C ARG A 126 10.79 15.89 -2.93
N LEU A 127 10.13 14.73 -2.98
CA LEU A 127 9.43 14.26 -4.17
C LEU A 127 8.31 15.22 -4.58
N TYR A 128 7.56 15.75 -3.62
CA TYR A 128 6.53 16.75 -3.92
C TYR A 128 7.11 18.00 -4.59
N GLU A 129 8.22 18.53 -4.09
CA GLU A 129 8.86 19.71 -4.68
C GLU A 129 9.23 19.45 -6.15
N VAL A 130 9.95 18.36 -6.43
CA VAL A 130 10.39 18.01 -7.79
C VAL A 130 9.21 17.67 -8.72
N LEU A 131 8.26 16.84 -8.26
CA LEU A 131 7.18 16.39 -9.13
C LEU A 131 6.14 17.48 -9.40
N SER A 132 5.86 18.35 -8.42
CA SER A 132 4.93 19.46 -8.63
C SER A 132 5.48 20.51 -9.60
N GLU A 133 6.79 20.77 -9.56
CA GLU A 133 7.47 21.64 -10.54
C GLU A 133 7.34 21.04 -11.96
N ARG A 134 7.66 19.76 -12.13
CA ARG A 134 7.52 19.09 -13.43
C ARG A 134 6.09 19.09 -13.95
N VAL A 135 5.08 18.85 -13.11
CA VAL A 135 3.66 18.92 -13.52
C VAL A 135 3.33 20.30 -14.08
N SER A 136 3.88 21.37 -13.50
CA SER A 136 3.70 22.74 -13.98
C SER A 136 4.44 23.00 -15.29
N GLU A 137 5.71 22.59 -15.40
CA GLU A 137 6.52 22.74 -16.61
C GLU A 137 5.89 22.01 -17.81
N GLU A 138 5.36 20.80 -17.59
CA GLU A 138 4.71 19.97 -18.61
C GLU A 138 3.23 20.36 -18.86
N LYS A 139 2.70 21.38 -18.14
CA LYS A 139 1.32 21.91 -18.25
C LYS A 139 0.24 20.86 -17.98
N LEU A 140 0.50 20.01 -17.01
CA LEU A 140 -0.39 18.91 -16.61
C LEU A 140 -1.21 19.22 -15.34
N GLU A 141 -1.13 20.45 -14.79
CA GLU A 141 -1.85 20.84 -13.56
C GLU A 141 -3.34 20.59 -13.67
N ARG A 142 -3.91 20.83 -14.86
CA ARG A 142 -5.34 20.59 -15.06
C ARG A 142 -5.71 19.12 -14.92
N VAL A 143 -4.87 18.21 -15.43
CA VAL A 143 -5.11 16.75 -15.29
C VAL A 143 -5.02 16.36 -13.82
N TYR A 144 -4.00 16.84 -13.14
CA TYR A 144 -3.82 16.55 -11.71
C TYR A 144 -4.97 17.11 -10.85
N GLU A 145 -5.29 18.39 -10.98
CA GLU A 145 -6.25 19.07 -10.11
C GLU A 145 -7.73 18.70 -10.40
N GLU A 146 -8.10 18.51 -11.68
CA GLU A 146 -9.49 18.25 -12.06
C GLU A 146 -9.84 16.76 -12.11
N PHE A 147 -8.87 15.85 -12.32
CA PHE A 147 -9.13 14.42 -12.48
C PHE A 147 -8.49 13.57 -11.39
N GLU A 148 -7.17 13.60 -11.23
CA GLU A 148 -6.46 12.68 -10.34
C GLU A 148 -6.69 12.98 -8.86
N LYS A 149 -6.48 14.21 -8.45
CA LYS A 149 -6.60 14.64 -7.05
C LYS A 149 -8.03 14.47 -6.46
N PRO A 150 -9.13 14.80 -7.17
CA PRO A 150 -10.48 14.55 -6.67
C PRO A 150 -10.79 13.06 -6.46
N MET A 151 -10.13 12.16 -7.20
CA MET A 151 -10.32 10.71 -7.05
C MET A 151 -9.90 10.21 -5.67
N ILE A 152 -9.00 10.88 -4.96
CA ILE A 152 -8.66 10.55 -3.56
C ILE A 152 -9.92 10.47 -2.70
N ARG A 153 -10.78 11.48 -2.77
CA ARG A 153 -12.02 11.54 -1.98
C ARG A 153 -13.07 10.54 -2.47
N VAL A 154 -13.22 10.38 -3.79
CA VAL A 154 -14.18 9.45 -4.41
C VAL A 154 -13.84 8.02 -4.01
N LEU A 155 -12.59 7.60 -4.22
CA LEU A 155 -12.13 6.25 -3.90
C LEU A 155 -12.15 6.00 -2.38
N SER A 156 -11.74 6.97 -1.56
CA SER A 156 -11.85 6.85 -0.09
C SER A 156 -13.28 6.61 0.36
N LYS A 157 -14.26 7.28 -0.26
CA LYS A 157 -15.67 7.09 0.04
C LYS A 157 -16.17 5.71 -0.40
N LEU A 158 -15.77 5.24 -1.57
CA LEU A 158 -16.10 3.90 -2.06
C LEU A 158 -15.53 2.82 -1.13
N GLU A 159 -14.25 2.91 -0.79
CA GLU A 159 -13.57 1.95 0.08
C GLU A 159 -14.16 1.91 1.50
N THR A 160 -14.48 3.07 2.07
CA THR A 160 -15.09 3.14 3.41
C THR A 160 -16.55 2.70 3.43
N SER A 161 -17.28 2.87 2.34
CA SER A 161 -18.66 2.38 2.21
C SER A 161 -18.73 0.87 2.03
N GLY A 162 -17.70 0.30 1.39
CA GLY A 162 -17.60 -1.12 1.10
C GLY A 162 -18.60 -1.61 0.06
N ILE A 163 -18.62 -2.91 -0.15
CA ILE A 163 -19.51 -3.62 -1.07
C ILE A 163 -20.24 -4.71 -0.31
N LYS A 164 -21.54 -4.83 -0.55
CA LYS A 164 -22.33 -5.94 0.02
C LYS A 164 -21.95 -7.24 -0.68
N VAL A 165 -21.51 -8.21 0.09
CA VAL A 165 -21.14 -9.56 -0.40
C VAL A 165 -22.23 -10.55 -0.01
N ASP A 166 -22.62 -11.43 -0.94
CA ASP A 166 -23.50 -12.59 -0.65
C ASP A 166 -22.67 -13.77 -0.17
N ASP A 167 -22.46 -13.84 1.14
CA ASP A 167 -21.73 -14.92 1.80
C ASP A 167 -22.34 -16.30 1.51
N THR A 168 -23.67 -16.39 1.40
CA THR A 168 -24.36 -17.64 1.15
C THR A 168 -24.03 -18.18 -0.23
N TYR A 169 -24.06 -17.28 -1.24
CA TYR A 169 -23.67 -17.63 -2.60
C TYR A 169 -22.19 -18.03 -2.69
N LEU A 170 -21.28 -17.29 -2.05
CA LEU A 170 -19.85 -17.58 -2.05
C LEU A 170 -19.56 -18.95 -1.40
N LYS A 171 -20.20 -19.28 -0.28
CA LYS A 171 -20.07 -20.59 0.37
C LYS A 171 -20.56 -21.73 -0.53
N LYS A 172 -21.70 -21.55 -1.23
CA LYS A 172 -22.19 -22.55 -2.21
C LYS A 172 -21.22 -22.70 -3.39
N LEU A 173 -20.68 -21.59 -3.90
CA LEU A 173 -19.72 -21.60 -4.99
C LEU A 173 -18.40 -22.28 -4.58
N SER A 174 -17.90 -21.99 -3.39
CA SER A 174 -16.70 -22.63 -2.82
C SER A 174 -16.88 -24.15 -2.74
N LYS A 175 -18.03 -24.63 -2.21
CA LYS A 175 -18.32 -26.05 -2.14
C LYS A 175 -18.39 -26.70 -3.53
N LYS A 176 -19.04 -26.04 -4.49
CA LYS A 176 -19.10 -26.53 -5.88
C LYS A 176 -17.70 -26.63 -6.51
N PHE A 177 -16.82 -25.67 -6.24
CA PHE A 177 -15.44 -25.73 -6.71
C PHE A 177 -14.65 -26.86 -6.04
N GLU A 178 -14.81 -27.08 -4.74
CA GLU A 178 -14.18 -28.18 -4.02
C GLU A 178 -14.58 -29.55 -4.61
N GLU A 179 -15.88 -29.79 -4.82
CA GLU A 179 -16.39 -31.01 -5.44
C GLU A 179 -15.82 -31.20 -6.86
N ARG A 180 -15.71 -30.12 -7.63
CA ARG A 180 -15.14 -30.14 -8.97
C ARG A 180 -13.64 -30.41 -8.96
N LEU A 181 -12.91 -29.80 -8.06
CA LEU A 181 -11.47 -30.02 -7.88
C LEU A 181 -11.17 -31.48 -7.53
N ILE A 182 -11.91 -32.08 -6.57
CA ILE A 182 -11.76 -33.47 -6.20
C ILE A 182 -11.99 -34.41 -7.41
N THR A 183 -12.96 -34.07 -8.25
CA THR A 183 -13.27 -34.85 -9.45
C THR A 183 -12.11 -34.74 -10.45
N ILE A 184 -11.63 -33.55 -10.75
CA ILE A 184 -10.51 -33.30 -11.67
C ILE A 184 -9.22 -33.96 -11.16
N GLU A 185 -8.92 -33.85 -9.85
CA GLU A 185 -7.76 -34.53 -9.26
C GLU A 185 -7.79 -36.03 -9.49
N ARG A 186 -8.95 -36.66 -9.29
CA ARG A 186 -9.12 -38.13 -9.52
C ARG A 186 -8.89 -38.46 -10.99
N GLU A 187 -9.40 -37.68 -11.92
CA GLU A 187 -9.19 -37.86 -13.36
C GLU A 187 -7.69 -37.71 -13.72
N ILE A 188 -6.99 -36.72 -13.19
CA ILE A 188 -5.56 -36.51 -13.40
C ILE A 188 -4.77 -37.73 -12.87
N TYR A 189 -5.03 -38.18 -11.64
CA TYR A 189 -4.35 -39.33 -11.09
C TYR A 189 -4.65 -40.64 -11.85
N LYS A 190 -5.85 -40.76 -12.41
CA LYS A 190 -6.19 -41.91 -13.28
C LYS A 190 -5.39 -41.87 -14.58
N ILE A 191 -5.22 -40.71 -15.19
CA ILE A 191 -4.45 -40.51 -16.43
C ILE A 191 -2.96 -40.73 -16.18
N SER A 192 -2.42 -40.16 -15.09
CA SER A 192 -1.01 -40.27 -14.74
C SER A 192 -0.59 -41.62 -14.15
N GLY A 193 -1.55 -42.45 -13.78
CA GLY A 193 -1.31 -43.77 -13.15
C GLY A 193 -0.75 -43.68 -11.73
N LYS A 194 -0.48 -42.49 -11.19
CA LYS A 194 0.08 -42.25 -9.85
C LYS A 194 -0.38 -40.93 -9.24
N LYS A 195 -0.31 -40.87 -7.88
CA LYS A 195 -0.56 -39.61 -7.17
C LYS A 195 0.71 -38.77 -7.11
N PHE A 196 0.58 -37.47 -7.30
CA PHE A 196 1.65 -36.49 -7.20
C PHE A 196 1.08 -35.13 -6.79
N ASN A 197 1.93 -34.16 -6.42
CA ASN A 197 1.47 -32.81 -6.13
C ASN A 197 1.23 -32.06 -7.44
N ILE A 198 -0.04 -31.93 -7.84
CA ILE A 198 -0.48 -31.24 -9.06
C ILE A 198 -0.08 -29.75 -9.04
N GLY A 199 -0.02 -29.13 -7.84
CA GLY A 199 0.44 -27.76 -7.64
C GLY A 199 1.96 -27.56 -7.74
N SER A 200 2.74 -28.62 -7.96
CA SER A 200 4.19 -28.54 -8.16
C SER A 200 4.54 -28.56 -9.64
N PRO A 201 4.99 -27.43 -10.24
CA PRO A 201 5.39 -27.38 -11.65
C PRO A 201 6.45 -28.44 -12.01
N LYS A 202 7.36 -28.73 -11.07
CA LYS A 202 8.40 -29.76 -11.26
C LYS A 202 7.81 -31.15 -11.41
N GLN A 203 6.96 -31.59 -10.45
CA GLN A 203 6.34 -32.90 -10.51
C GLN A 203 5.38 -33.03 -11.70
N LEU A 204 4.61 -31.98 -11.99
CA LEU A 204 3.74 -31.95 -13.17
C LEU A 204 4.53 -32.08 -14.47
N GLY A 205 5.66 -31.39 -14.60
CA GLY A 205 6.57 -31.53 -15.74
C GLY A 205 7.13 -32.94 -15.90
N GLU A 206 7.54 -33.58 -14.78
CA GLU A 206 7.99 -34.99 -14.79
C GLU A 206 6.92 -35.94 -15.33
N ILE A 207 5.66 -35.77 -14.89
CA ILE A 207 4.55 -36.58 -15.38
C ILE A 207 4.29 -36.36 -16.86
N ILE A 208 4.19 -35.11 -17.30
CA ILE A 208 3.84 -34.77 -18.69
C ILE A 208 4.92 -35.21 -19.68
N TYR A 209 6.19 -34.93 -19.35
CA TYR A 209 7.30 -35.11 -20.31
C TYR A 209 7.99 -36.46 -20.21
N ASN A 210 7.94 -37.15 -19.05
CA ASN A 210 8.64 -38.41 -18.86
C ASN A 210 7.69 -39.61 -18.83
N ASP A 211 6.52 -39.50 -18.19
CA ASP A 211 5.63 -40.64 -17.94
C ASP A 211 4.52 -40.80 -19.00
N LEU A 212 4.00 -39.68 -19.51
CA LEU A 212 2.88 -39.68 -20.47
C LEU A 212 3.32 -39.54 -21.95
N LYS A 213 4.58 -39.81 -22.25
CA LYS A 213 5.17 -39.72 -23.61
C LYS A 213 4.24 -40.26 -24.70
#